data_94b2508e8e2913e9453e29c204a591a1
#
_entry.id   94b2508e8e2913e9453e29c204a591a1
#
_cell.length_a   1.000
_cell.length_b   1.000
_cell.length_c   1.000
_cell.angle_alpha   90.00
_cell.angle_beta   90.00
_cell.angle_gamma   90.00
#
_symmetry.space_group_name_H-M   'P 1'
#
loop_
_entity.id
_entity.type
_entity.pdbx_description
1 polymer ?
#
loop_
_entity_poly.entity_id
_entity_poly.type
_entity_poly.pdbx_seq_one_letter_code
_entity_poly.pdbx_strand_id
1 'polypeptide(L)'
;MGMASPLRRLLTFVLYLMVPFFAVPSDADDRLPIFDVHMHYNQGAWSGLTPKQIVEWMDLAGVSRALVSSTPDEGTLALHRYDPGRFIAELRPYGRTVNSVNWYRHPEVVPFLESRLINGIYRGIGEIHFYAGKEVNTAVVRAVVAQARSLGIFLHVHSDAEAIAALYAIDPEVRILWAHAGMTEPADVVAETMKRYPTLSAELSYRAEEILPDGELDPEWRDLLVTFSHRFVIGTDTHVNARWVEYEDLVDAHRAWLSLLPQDHARAIAFENAERMFRID
;
A
#
# COMPACT_ATOMS: atom_id res chain seq x y z
N MET A 1 -75.22 22.17 59.35
CA MET A 1 -75.70 21.46 58.17
C MET A 1 -74.93 22.03 56.98
N GLY A 2 -73.92 21.36 56.50
CA GLY A 2 -73.11 21.80 55.37
C GLY A 2 -72.40 20.58 54.77
N MET A 3 -72.93 20.14 53.65
CA MET A 3 -72.42 18.92 52.96
C MET A 3 -71.13 19.21 52.18
N ALA A 4 -70.10 18.45 52.45
CA ALA A 4 -68.86 18.48 51.71
C ALA A 4 -68.99 17.62 50.45
N SER A 5 -68.61 18.18 49.28
CA SER A 5 -68.55 17.55 47.99
C SER A 5 -67.18 16.93 47.79
N PRO A 6 -67.07 15.72 47.28
CA PRO A 6 -65.73 15.10 47.03
C PRO A 6 -65.15 15.51 45.67
N LEU A 7 -63.95 16.03 45.69
CA LEU A 7 -63.12 16.30 44.51
C LEU A 7 -62.66 14.97 43.86
N ARG A 8 -63.14 14.69 42.64
CA ARG A 8 -62.62 13.62 41.79
C ARG A 8 -61.25 14.03 41.16
N ARG A 9 -60.23 13.39 41.60
CA ARG A 9 -58.92 13.50 40.91
C ARG A 9 -58.91 12.63 39.63
N LEU A 10 -58.86 13.28 38.48
CA LEU A 10 -58.57 12.61 37.21
C LEU A 10 -57.05 12.26 37.17
N LEU A 11 -56.77 10.99 37.19
CA LEU A 11 -55.41 10.50 36.83
C LEU A 11 -55.33 10.42 35.32
N THR A 12 -54.50 11.30 34.72
CA THR A 12 -54.16 11.22 33.30
C THR A 12 -52.99 10.22 33.16
N PHE A 13 -53.27 9.06 32.60
CA PHE A 13 -52.22 8.10 32.20
C PHE A 13 -51.61 8.57 30.89
N VAL A 14 -50.35 9.03 30.93
CA VAL A 14 -49.54 9.29 29.72
C VAL A 14 -48.95 7.96 29.27
N LEU A 15 -49.51 7.40 28.22
CA LEU A 15 -48.97 6.20 27.57
C LEU A 15 -47.74 6.58 26.73
N TYR A 16 -46.53 6.29 27.24
CA TYR A 16 -45.32 6.42 26.42
C TYR A 16 -45.30 5.26 25.42
N LEU A 17 -45.61 5.57 24.16
CA LEU A 17 -45.34 4.67 23.04
C LEU A 17 -43.82 4.58 22.89
N MET A 18 -43.21 3.49 23.34
CA MET A 18 -41.86 3.10 22.94
C MET A 18 -41.90 2.72 21.46
N VAL A 19 -41.47 3.63 20.61
CA VAL A 19 -41.11 3.31 19.20
C VAL A 19 -39.85 2.50 19.25
N PRO A 20 -39.82 1.24 18.78
CA PRO A 20 -38.58 0.50 18.68
C PRO A 20 -37.65 1.21 17.68
N PHE A 21 -36.51 1.68 18.16
CA PHE A 21 -35.45 2.19 17.33
C PHE A 21 -34.83 0.95 16.63
N PHE A 22 -35.33 0.63 15.43
CA PHE A 22 -34.65 -0.28 14.57
C PHE A 22 -33.35 0.43 14.17
N ALA A 23 -32.22 0.00 14.75
CA ALA A 23 -30.91 0.32 14.22
C ALA A 23 -30.91 -0.20 12.78
N VAL A 24 -30.92 0.71 11.80
CA VAL A 24 -30.58 0.40 10.43
C VAL A 24 -29.18 -0.17 10.52
N PRO A 25 -28.91 -1.42 10.08
CA PRO A 25 -27.55 -1.87 9.96
C PRO A 25 -26.85 -0.82 9.07
N SER A 26 -25.80 -0.22 9.55
CA SER A 26 -24.88 0.49 8.68
C SER A 26 -24.44 -0.56 7.69
N ASP A 27 -24.69 -0.38 6.40
CA ASP A 27 -24.02 -1.14 5.36
C ASP A 27 -22.52 -0.90 5.57
N ALA A 28 -21.91 -1.65 6.46
CA ALA A 28 -20.47 -1.80 6.48
C ALA A 28 -20.15 -2.39 5.12
N ASP A 29 -19.39 -1.64 4.33
CA ASP A 29 -18.97 -2.04 3.01
C ASP A 29 -18.41 -3.48 3.09
N ASP A 30 -19.15 -4.45 2.60
CA ASP A 30 -18.79 -5.89 2.62
C ASP A 30 -17.60 -6.18 1.68
N ARG A 31 -17.08 -5.12 1.00
CA ARG A 31 -15.92 -5.27 0.12
C ARG A 31 -14.68 -5.62 0.92
N LEU A 32 -13.88 -6.53 0.37
CA LEU A 32 -12.56 -6.87 0.91
C LEU A 32 -11.73 -5.59 1.05
N PRO A 33 -11.25 -5.22 2.27
CA PRO A 33 -10.41 -4.06 2.46
C PRO A 33 -9.10 -4.21 1.68
N ILE A 34 -8.57 -3.11 1.19
CA ILE A 34 -7.28 -3.08 0.49
C ILE A 34 -6.28 -2.27 1.33
N PHE A 35 -5.04 -2.75 1.36
CA PHE A 35 -3.88 -1.98 1.78
C PHE A 35 -3.04 -1.69 0.53
N ASP A 36 -3.06 -0.44 0.07
CA ASP A 36 -2.29 0.01 -1.09
C ASP A 36 -0.82 0.25 -0.71
N VAL A 37 0.09 -0.62 -1.15
CA VAL A 37 1.51 -0.50 -0.78
C VAL A 37 2.36 0.28 -1.79
N HIS A 38 1.71 0.94 -2.77
CA HIS A 38 2.42 1.71 -3.78
C HIS A 38 1.67 2.99 -4.13
N MET A 39 1.76 3.97 -3.25
CA MET A 39 1.11 5.27 -3.42
C MET A 39 2.15 6.39 -3.48
N HIS A 40 1.98 7.34 -4.41
CA HIS A 40 2.82 8.53 -4.54
C HIS A 40 1.98 9.80 -4.42
N TYR A 41 2.37 10.69 -3.53
CA TYR A 41 1.82 12.05 -3.47
C TYR A 41 2.90 13.05 -3.85
N ASN A 42 3.26 13.04 -5.14
CA ASN A 42 4.31 13.87 -5.72
C ASN A 42 3.89 15.34 -5.78
N GLN A 43 4.88 16.26 -5.83
CA GLN A 43 4.67 17.72 -5.82
C GLN A 43 3.66 18.19 -6.87
N GLY A 44 3.60 17.54 -8.05
CA GLY A 44 2.64 17.88 -9.10
C GLY A 44 1.17 17.69 -8.72
N ALA A 45 0.87 16.87 -7.71
CA ALA A 45 -0.48 16.64 -7.21
C ALA A 45 -0.94 17.68 -6.18
N TRP A 46 -0.02 18.34 -5.47
CA TRP A 46 -0.33 19.15 -4.28
C TRP A 46 -1.25 20.34 -4.54
N SER A 47 -1.21 20.92 -5.74
CA SER A 47 -2.07 22.05 -6.10
C SER A 47 -3.51 21.65 -6.40
N GLY A 48 -3.76 20.38 -6.72
CA GLY A 48 -5.07 19.85 -7.12
C GLY A 48 -5.68 18.87 -6.14
N LEU A 49 -4.88 18.26 -5.26
CA LEU A 49 -5.31 17.25 -4.31
C LEU A 49 -4.85 17.60 -2.89
N THR A 50 -5.80 17.62 -1.97
CA THR A 50 -5.53 17.76 -0.53
C THR A 50 -5.47 16.38 0.13
N PRO A 51 -4.76 16.22 1.27
CA PRO A 51 -4.81 14.98 2.05
C PRO A 51 -6.22 14.50 2.39
N LYS A 52 -7.14 15.43 2.64
CA LYS A 52 -8.56 15.13 2.90
C LYS A 52 -9.22 14.45 1.69
N GLN A 53 -9.03 15.00 0.48
CA GLN A 53 -9.59 14.42 -0.74
C GLN A 53 -8.99 13.03 -1.03
N ILE A 54 -7.70 12.83 -0.75
CA ILE A 54 -7.07 11.50 -0.89
C ILE A 54 -7.72 10.49 0.05
N VAL A 55 -7.98 10.87 1.32
CA VAL A 55 -8.71 10.00 2.26
C VAL A 55 -10.12 9.71 1.76
N GLU A 56 -10.85 10.71 1.25
CA GLU A 56 -12.18 10.52 0.69
C GLU A 56 -12.17 9.53 -0.50
N TRP A 57 -11.16 9.60 -1.37
CA TRP A 57 -11.00 8.64 -2.47
C TRP A 57 -10.61 7.23 -1.99
N MET A 58 -9.74 7.14 -0.99
CA MET A 58 -9.42 5.85 -0.35
C MET A 58 -10.68 5.23 0.27
N ASP A 59 -11.51 6.03 0.94
CA ASP A 59 -12.77 5.55 1.54
C ASP A 59 -13.74 5.05 0.46
N LEU A 60 -13.92 5.80 -0.63
CA LEU A 60 -14.75 5.38 -1.77
C LEU A 60 -14.24 4.08 -2.40
N ALA A 61 -12.92 3.97 -2.56
CA ALA A 61 -12.28 2.76 -3.08
C ALA A 61 -12.18 1.61 -2.05
N GLY A 62 -12.57 1.80 -0.78
CA GLY A 62 -12.43 0.79 0.28
C GLY A 62 -10.97 0.44 0.60
N VAL A 63 -10.07 1.43 0.49
CA VAL A 63 -8.65 1.31 0.85
C VAL A 63 -8.47 1.75 2.29
N SER A 64 -8.06 0.82 3.14
CA SER A 64 -7.93 1.06 4.59
C SER A 64 -6.64 1.82 4.94
N ARG A 65 -5.53 1.51 4.28
CA ARG A 65 -4.19 2.07 4.52
C ARG A 65 -3.40 2.17 3.23
N ALA A 66 -2.38 3.03 3.22
CA ALA A 66 -1.43 3.11 2.11
C ALA A 66 0.02 3.27 2.60
N LEU A 67 0.96 2.59 1.92
CA LEU A 67 2.38 2.89 1.99
C LEU A 67 2.67 4.00 0.98
N VAL A 68 3.24 5.10 1.45
CA VAL A 68 3.43 6.31 0.64
C VAL A 68 4.88 6.66 0.50
N SER A 69 5.35 6.81 -0.75
CA SER A 69 6.64 7.41 -1.08
C SER A 69 6.45 8.54 -2.10
N SER A 70 7.03 9.70 -1.86
CA SER A 70 6.76 10.89 -2.66
C SER A 70 8.04 11.60 -3.11
N THR A 71 7.94 12.34 -4.22
CA THR A 71 9.00 13.21 -4.70
C THR A 71 8.49 14.66 -4.76
N PRO A 72 9.04 15.56 -3.93
CA PRO A 72 9.97 15.28 -2.81
C PRO A 72 9.26 14.62 -1.61
N ASP A 73 10.03 14.16 -0.62
CA ASP A 73 9.56 13.44 0.59
C ASP A 73 8.53 14.22 1.43
N GLU A 74 8.47 15.54 1.28
CA GLU A 74 7.49 16.40 1.93
C GLU A 74 6.03 15.97 1.67
N GLY A 75 5.76 15.34 0.51
CA GLY A 75 4.45 14.76 0.19
C GLY A 75 4.13 13.57 1.11
N THR A 76 5.07 12.65 1.29
CA THR A 76 4.96 11.54 2.23
C THR A 76 4.68 12.05 3.64
N LEU A 77 5.49 13.00 4.09
CA LEU A 77 5.35 13.60 5.42
C LEU A 77 4.03 14.35 5.60
N ALA A 78 3.49 14.97 4.54
CA ALA A 78 2.20 15.66 4.60
C ALA A 78 1.04 14.68 4.85
N LEU A 79 1.01 13.56 4.12
CA LEU A 79 -0.01 12.53 4.31
C LEU A 79 0.15 11.82 5.66
N HIS A 80 1.37 11.42 6.01
CA HIS A 80 1.63 10.75 7.29
C HIS A 80 1.26 11.62 8.50
N ARG A 81 1.52 12.94 8.47
CA ARG A 81 1.09 13.85 9.55
C ARG A 81 -0.42 14.07 9.58
N TYR A 82 -1.08 13.99 8.43
CA TYR A 82 -2.53 14.15 8.35
C TYR A 82 -3.26 12.98 9.03
N ASP A 83 -2.85 11.75 8.72
CA ASP A 83 -3.37 10.55 9.37
C ASP A 83 -2.29 9.43 9.42
N PRO A 84 -1.53 9.33 10.50
CA PRO A 84 -0.47 8.33 10.64
C PRO A 84 -1.00 6.88 10.76
N GLY A 85 -2.29 6.71 11.04
CA GLY A 85 -2.95 5.41 11.07
C GLY A 85 -3.30 4.88 9.67
N ARG A 86 -3.49 5.80 8.72
CA ARG A 86 -3.82 5.48 7.33
C ARG A 86 -2.61 5.50 6.40
N PHE A 87 -1.66 6.42 6.60
CA PHE A 87 -0.52 6.62 5.71
C PHE A 87 0.79 6.20 6.37
N ILE A 88 1.33 5.09 5.92
CA ILE A 88 2.61 4.54 6.34
C ILE A 88 3.71 5.18 5.50
N ALA A 89 4.73 5.74 6.14
CA ALA A 89 5.77 6.47 5.42
C ALA A 89 6.83 5.53 4.84
N GLU A 90 7.17 5.75 3.57
CA GLU A 90 8.31 5.19 2.88
C GLU A 90 9.19 6.33 2.34
N LEU A 91 10.51 6.18 2.43
CA LEU A 91 11.46 7.24 2.08
C LEU A 91 12.01 7.06 0.68
N ARG A 92 11.71 7.99 -0.22
CA ARG A 92 12.25 8.04 -1.57
C ARG A 92 13.42 9.03 -1.66
N PRO A 93 14.59 8.63 -2.18
CA PRO A 93 15.77 9.52 -2.21
C PRO A 93 15.75 10.55 -3.35
N TYR A 94 14.62 10.77 -4.00
CA TYR A 94 14.51 11.63 -5.18
C TYR A 94 14.18 13.07 -4.83
N GLY A 95 14.72 13.98 -5.64
CA GLY A 95 14.56 15.42 -5.49
C GLY A 95 14.90 16.18 -6.75
N ARG A 96 15.50 17.35 -6.59
CA ARG A 96 15.79 18.25 -7.73
C ARG A 96 16.86 17.72 -8.69
N THR A 97 17.89 17.06 -8.19
CA THR A 97 19.06 16.59 -8.94
C THR A 97 19.16 15.08 -8.96
N VAL A 98 18.67 14.42 -7.93
CA VAL A 98 18.63 12.97 -7.78
C VAL A 98 17.28 12.47 -8.27
N ASN A 99 17.27 11.48 -9.15
CA ASN A 99 16.07 10.91 -9.75
C ASN A 99 16.22 9.41 -10.05
N SER A 100 15.22 8.80 -10.66
CA SER A 100 15.16 7.37 -10.96
C SER A 100 16.32 6.82 -11.80
N VAL A 101 16.93 7.66 -12.66
CA VAL A 101 17.99 7.21 -13.59
C VAL A 101 19.41 7.45 -13.08
N ASN A 102 19.59 8.13 -11.94
CA ASN A 102 20.94 8.52 -11.50
C ASN A 102 21.23 8.33 -10.01
N TRP A 103 20.24 8.11 -9.15
CA TRP A 103 20.36 8.10 -7.68
C TRP A 103 21.51 7.23 -7.16
N TYR A 104 21.76 6.08 -7.79
CA TYR A 104 22.79 5.13 -7.41
C TYR A 104 24.23 5.61 -7.65
N ARG A 105 24.39 6.77 -8.32
CA ARG A 105 25.68 7.44 -8.57
C ARG A 105 25.92 8.65 -7.69
N HIS A 106 24.94 9.04 -6.86
CA HIS A 106 24.95 10.25 -6.04
C HIS A 106 25.29 9.94 -4.59
N PRO A 107 26.56 10.17 -4.13
CA PRO A 107 26.96 9.87 -2.75
C PRO A 107 26.12 10.58 -1.69
N GLU A 108 25.56 11.75 -1.99
CA GLU A 108 24.68 12.53 -1.11
C GLU A 108 23.36 11.83 -0.75
N VAL A 109 22.97 10.79 -1.47
CA VAL A 109 21.82 9.96 -1.15
C VAL A 109 21.98 9.30 0.22
N VAL A 110 23.18 8.82 0.55
CA VAL A 110 23.42 8.11 1.81
C VAL A 110 23.18 9.00 3.03
N PRO A 111 23.84 10.16 3.19
CA PRO A 111 23.56 11.05 4.32
C PRO A 111 22.16 11.65 4.31
N PHE A 112 21.52 11.83 3.14
CA PHE A 112 20.14 12.24 3.06
C PHE A 112 19.23 11.20 3.72
N LEU A 113 19.35 9.93 3.33
CA LEU A 113 18.56 8.84 3.92
C LEU A 113 18.83 8.72 5.43
N GLU A 114 20.08 8.74 5.87
CA GLU A 114 20.43 8.69 7.28
C GLU A 114 19.73 9.79 8.10
N SER A 115 19.76 11.02 7.58
CA SER A 115 19.16 12.17 8.26
C SER A 115 17.65 12.09 8.44
N ARG A 116 16.95 11.38 7.52
CA ARG A 116 15.50 11.20 7.53
C ARG A 116 15.09 9.95 8.33
N LEU A 117 15.79 8.85 8.13
CA LEU A 117 15.49 7.55 8.78
C LEU A 117 15.65 7.56 10.29
N ILE A 118 16.48 8.46 10.85
CA ILE A 118 16.67 8.61 12.30
C ILE A 118 15.34 8.88 13.05
N ASN A 119 14.34 9.42 12.38
CA ASN A 119 13.04 9.72 12.98
C ASN A 119 12.20 8.45 13.26
N GLY A 120 12.57 7.30 12.68
CA GLY A 120 11.93 6.00 12.94
C GLY A 120 10.51 5.83 12.40
N ILE A 121 9.99 6.79 11.61
CA ILE A 121 8.62 6.73 11.04
C ILE A 121 8.55 5.89 9.76
N TYR A 122 9.66 5.80 9.01
CA TYR A 122 9.68 5.13 7.72
C TYR A 122 9.74 3.61 7.88
N ARG A 123 8.99 2.90 7.04
CA ARG A 123 8.93 1.43 7.01
C ARG A 123 9.63 0.84 5.79
N GLY A 124 10.10 1.68 4.86
CA GLY A 124 10.83 1.29 3.66
C GLY A 124 11.68 2.43 3.11
N ILE A 125 12.60 2.07 2.21
CA ILE A 125 13.34 2.97 1.34
C ILE A 125 12.92 2.65 -0.10
N GLY A 126 12.30 3.59 -0.78
CA GLY A 126 11.82 3.41 -2.15
C GLY A 126 10.65 4.32 -2.51
N GLU A 127 10.04 4.14 -3.60
CA GLU A 127 10.43 3.25 -4.70
C GLU A 127 11.75 3.70 -5.34
N ILE A 128 12.74 2.82 -5.43
CA ILE A 128 14.00 3.10 -6.12
C ILE A 128 14.10 2.26 -7.40
N HIS A 129 14.69 2.83 -8.45
CA HIS A 129 14.70 2.25 -9.79
C HIS A 129 16.07 1.74 -10.18
N PHE A 130 16.09 0.57 -10.83
CA PHE A 130 17.20 0.07 -11.60
C PHE A 130 16.69 -0.37 -12.98
N TYR A 131 17.26 0.20 -14.03
CA TYR A 131 16.90 -0.11 -15.42
C TYR A 131 17.87 -1.14 -16.03
N ALA A 132 18.91 -1.51 -15.30
CA ALA A 132 19.82 -2.58 -15.66
C ALA A 132 20.53 -3.12 -14.41
N GLY A 133 20.77 -4.43 -14.33
CA GLY A 133 21.41 -5.08 -13.20
C GLY A 133 22.78 -4.51 -12.82
N LYS A 134 23.57 -4.01 -13.80
CA LYS A 134 24.87 -3.36 -13.55
C LYS A 134 24.78 -2.08 -12.67
N GLU A 135 23.63 -1.42 -12.59
CA GLU A 135 23.42 -0.21 -11.80
C GLU A 135 23.45 -0.48 -10.30
N VAL A 136 23.17 -1.70 -9.91
CA VAL A 136 23.22 -2.18 -8.52
C VAL A 136 24.66 -2.16 -7.95
N ASN A 137 25.69 -2.30 -8.80
CA ASN A 137 27.06 -2.45 -8.34
C ASN A 137 27.77 -1.12 -8.02
N THR A 138 27.23 -0.32 -7.11
CA THR A 138 27.83 0.94 -6.66
C THR A 138 28.01 0.98 -5.14
N ALA A 139 28.89 1.87 -4.65
CA ALA A 139 29.06 2.08 -3.20
C ALA A 139 27.79 2.66 -2.56
N VAL A 140 27.04 3.50 -3.28
CA VAL A 140 25.78 4.08 -2.82
C VAL A 140 24.75 2.99 -2.58
N VAL A 141 24.56 2.09 -3.55
CA VAL A 141 23.59 0.98 -3.42
C VAL A 141 23.96 0.07 -2.25
N ARG A 142 25.24 -0.31 -2.11
CA ARG A 142 25.67 -1.11 -0.95
C ARG A 142 25.39 -0.44 0.38
N ALA A 143 25.58 0.88 0.48
CA ALA A 143 25.27 1.62 1.70
C ALA A 143 23.75 1.66 1.97
N VAL A 144 22.93 1.85 0.93
CA VAL A 144 21.46 1.86 1.06
C VAL A 144 20.93 0.48 1.47
N VAL A 145 21.46 -0.60 0.89
CA VAL A 145 21.14 -1.99 1.31
C VAL A 145 21.50 -2.20 2.78
N ALA A 146 22.69 -1.76 3.20
CA ALA A 146 23.13 -1.87 4.60
C ALA A 146 22.25 -1.06 5.56
N GLN A 147 21.80 0.14 5.18
CA GLN A 147 20.84 0.94 5.97
C GLN A 147 19.51 0.23 6.14
N ALA A 148 18.90 -0.24 5.03
CA ALA A 148 17.64 -0.97 5.09
C ALA A 148 17.76 -2.21 5.98
N ARG A 149 18.84 -2.97 5.82
CA ARG A 149 19.12 -4.18 6.60
C ARG A 149 19.27 -3.88 8.10
N SER A 150 20.06 -2.84 8.45
CA SER A 150 20.29 -2.46 9.85
C SER A 150 19.03 -2.01 10.59
N LEU A 151 18.10 -1.38 9.86
CA LEU A 151 16.82 -0.90 10.39
C LEU A 151 15.70 -1.94 10.30
N GLY A 152 15.91 -3.06 9.59
CA GLY A 152 14.91 -4.09 9.37
C GLY A 152 13.72 -3.64 8.54
N ILE A 153 13.90 -2.61 7.68
CA ILE A 153 12.90 -2.07 6.77
C ILE A 153 13.07 -2.61 5.35
N PHE A 154 12.05 -2.42 4.51
CA PHE A 154 12.09 -2.90 3.12
C PHE A 154 12.87 -1.95 2.20
N LEU A 155 13.50 -2.54 1.17
CA LEU A 155 13.80 -1.83 -0.07
C LEU A 155 12.66 -2.06 -1.05
N HIS A 156 11.97 -1.01 -1.46
CA HIS A 156 10.95 -1.06 -2.51
C HIS A 156 11.63 -0.74 -3.84
N VAL A 157 11.64 -1.72 -4.75
CA VAL A 157 12.56 -1.72 -5.90
C VAL A 157 11.80 -1.94 -7.20
N HIS A 158 11.87 -0.95 -8.09
CA HIS A 158 11.44 -1.06 -9.48
C HIS A 158 12.60 -1.58 -10.33
N SER A 159 12.52 -2.81 -10.79
CA SER A 159 13.59 -3.44 -11.58
C SER A 159 13.15 -4.74 -12.22
N ASP A 160 14.01 -5.28 -13.10
CA ASP A 160 13.97 -6.66 -13.59
C ASP A 160 14.47 -7.67 -12.54
N ALA A 161 14.37 -8.97 -12.86
CA ALA A 161 14.82 -10.05 -12.01
C ALA A 161 16.37 -10.09 -11.86
N GLU A 162 17.13 -9.58 -12.85
CA GLU A 162 18.59 -9.51 -12.80
C GLU A 162 19.05 -8.54 -11.70
N ALA A 163 18.42 -7.37 -11.59
CA ALA A 163 18.74 -6.41 -10.55
C ALA A 163 18.34 -6.93 -9.15
N ILE A 164 17.23 -7.65 -9.02
CA ILE A 164 16.85 -8.34 -7.77
C ILE A 164 17.94 -9.34 -7.37
N ALA A 165 18.42 -10.16 -8.31
CA ALA A 165 19.50 -11.11 -8.05
C ALA A 165 20.79 -10.41 -7.61
N ALA A 166 21.13 -9.26 -8.23
CA ALA A 166 22.29 -8.47 -7.88
C ALA A 166 22.19 -7.84 -6.47
N LEU A 167 21.00 -7.40 -6.05
CA LEU A 167 20.76 -6.91 -4.68
C LEU A 167 20.94 -8.01 -3.63
N TYR A 168 20.39 -9.20 -3.87
CA TYR A 168 20.59 -10.35 -2.99
C TYR A 168 22.04 -10.87 -2.97
N ALA A 169 22.82 -10.60 -4.01
CA ALA A 169 24.26 -10.88 -3.99
C ALA A 169 25.04 -9.91 -3.07
N ILE A 170 24.50 -8.71 -2.80
CA ILE A 170 25.07 -7.78 -1.81
C ILE A 170 24.74 -8.25 -0.39
N ASP A 171 23.47 -8.54 -0.12
CA ASP A 171 23.01 -9.05 1.18
C ASP A 171 21.85 -10.04 0.99
N PRO A 172 22.06 -11.35 1.27
CA PRO A 172 21.05 -12.39 1.06
C PRO A 172 19.83 -12.29 2.02
N GLU A 173 19.93 -11.49 3.06
CA GLU A 173 18.84 -11.32 4.04
C GLU A 173 18.13 -9.97 3.93
N VAL A 174 18.48 -9.14 2.94
CA VAL A 174 17.74 -7.88 2.70
C VAL A 174 16.28 -8.18 2.37
N ARG A 175 15.38 -7.38 2.92
CA ARG A 175 13.95 -7.49 2.65
C ARG A 175 13.62 -6.60 1.45
N ILE A 176 13.16 -7.20 0.36
CA ILE A 176 12.80 -6.47 -0.85
C ILE A 176 11.28 -6.56 -1.08
N LEU A 177 10.67 -5.43 -1.37
CA LEU A 177 9.38 -5.31 -2.01
C LEU A 177 9.62 -5.01 -3.49
N TRP A 178 9.32 -5.97 -4.36
CA TRP A 178 9.55 -5.86 -5.79
C TRP A 178 8.37 -5.16 -6.46
N ALA A 179 8.60 -3.95 -6.93
CA ALA A 179 7.56 -3.16 -7.58
C ALA A 179 7.06 -3.87 -8.85
N HIS A 180 5.74 -3.85 -9.03
CA HIS A 180 5.05 -4.41 -10.19
C HIS A 180 5.36 -5.90 -10.48
N ALA A 181 5.88 -6.65 -9.50
CA ALA A 181 6.40 -7.99 -9.73
C ALA A 181 7.30 -8.06 -10.98
N GLY A 182 8.18 -7.04 -11.13
CA GLY A 182 9.14 -6.92 -12.24
C GLY A 182 8.58 -6.31 -13.53
N MET A 183 7.42 -5.60 -13.45
CA MET A 183 6.77 -4.86 -14.54
C MET A 183 6.40 -5.76 -15.74
N THR A 184 7.36 -6.17 -16.54
CA THR A 184 7.18 -6.98 -17.78
C THR A 184 7.70 -8.41 -17.65
N GLU A 185 8.14 -8.80 -16.45
CA GLU A 185 8.58 -10.17 -16.22
C GLU A 185 7.40 -11.15 -16.31
N PRO A 186 7.50 -12.22 -17.08
CA PRO A 186 6.44 -13.21 -17.16
C PRO A 186 6.29 -13.99 -15.84
N ALA A 187 5.11 -14.59 -15.62
CA ALA A 187 4.75 -15.24 -14.37
C ALA A 187 5.75 -16.33 -13.92
N ASP A 188 6.32 -17.09 -14.84
CA ASP A 188 7.32 -18.12 -14.56
C ASP A 188 8.65 -17.53 -14.04
N VAL A 189 9.09 -16.41 -14.59
CA VAL A 189 10.29 -15.68 -14.09
C VAL A 189 10.03 -15.10 -12.70
N VAL A 190 8.85 -14.56 -12.47
CA VAL A 190 8.45 -14.08 -11.12
C VAL A 190 8.46 -15.25 -10.13
N ALA A 191 7.87 -16.40 -10.50
CA ALA A 191 7.82 -17.59 -9.66
C ALA A 191 9.21 -18.10 -9.29
N GLU A 192 10.13 -18.24 -10.27
CA GLU A 192 11.50 -18.69 -10.05
C GLU A 192 12.28 -17.70 -9.16
N THR A 193 12.07 -16.39 -9.36
CA THR A 193 12.71 -15.35 -8.54
C THR A 193 12.21 -15.41 -7.09
N MET A 194 10.91 -15.52 -6.87
CA MET A 194 10.32 -15.64 -5.54
C MET A 194 10.71 -16.95 -4.84
N LYS A 195 10.84 -18.06 -5.58
CA LYS A 195 11.30 -19.32 -5.05
C LYS A 195 12.77 -19.26 -4.60
N ARG A 196 13.60 -18.56 -5.39
CA ARG A 196 15.02 -18.40 -5.11
C ARG A 196 15.31 -17.50 -3.90
N TYR A 197 14.48 -16.46 -3.67
CA TYR A 197 14.69 -15.47 -2.64
C TYR A 197 13.52 -15.43 -1.64
N PRO A 198 13.61 -16.18 -0.51
CA PRO A 198 12.49 -16.32 0.44
C PRO A 198 12.06 -15.02 1.12
N THR A 199 12.92 -14.01 1.23
CA THR A 199 12.63 -12.71 1.82
C THR A 199 12.05 -11.70 0.81
N LEU A 200 11.94 -12.07 -0.47
CA LEU A 200 11.34 -11.26 -1.52
C LEU A 200 9.82 -11.26 -1.38
N SER A 201 9.22 -10.07 -1.35
CA SER A 201 7.80 -9.83 -1.56
C SER A 201 7.60 -9.02 -2.83
N ALA A 202 6.42 -9.06 -3.43
CA ALA A 202 6.14 -8.30 -4.65
C ALA A 202 4.76 -7.61 -4.58
N GLU A 203 4.66 -6.42 -5.12
CA GLU A 203 3.40 -5.72 -5.30
C GLU A 203 2.94 -5.78 -6.78
N LEU A 204 1.65 -5.60 -7.01
CA LEU A 204 1.00 -6.00 -8.25
C LEU A 204 0.38 -4.82 -9.05
N SER A 205 0.78 -3.57 -8.78
CA SER A 205 0.35 -2.48 -9.65
C SER A 205 0.79 -2.74 -11.09
N TYR A 206 -0.01 -2.31 -12.06
CA TYR A 206 0.14 -2.58 -13.49
C TYR A 206 -0.02 -4.04 -13.95
N ARG A 207 -0.25 -5.00 -13.05
CA ARG A 207 -0.33 -6.42 -13.43
C ARG A 207 -1.77 -6.93 -13.59
N ALA A 208 -2.79 -6.11 -13.29
CA ALA A 208 -4.18 -6.56 -13.28
C ALA A 208 -4.65 -7.13 -14.63
N GLU A 209 -4.28 -6.52 -15.77
CA GLU A 209 -4.64 -6.98 -17.10
C GLU A 209 -3.95 -8.29 -17.48
N GLU A 210 -2.74 -8.53 -17.01
CA GLU A 210 -2.04 -9.81 -17.25
C GLU A 210 -2.54 -10.92 -16.33
N ILE A 211 -2.97 -10.58 -15.11
CA ILE A 211 -3.58 -11.53 -14.17
C ILE A 211 -4.98 -11.94 -14.64
N LEU A 212 -5.74 -11.00 -15.21
CA LEU A 212 -7.13 -11.20 -15.61
C LEU A 212 -7.38 -10.79 -17.08
N PRO A 213 -6.68 -11.37 -18.07
CA PRO A 213 -6.90 -11.06 -19.46
C PRO A 213 -8.33 -11.45 -19.86
N ASP A 214 -9.03 -10.54 -20.55
CA ASP A 214 -10.40 -10.76 -21.04
C ASP A 214 -11.41 -11.21 -19.97
N GLY A 215 -11.11 -10.95 -18.69
CA GLY A 215 -11.97 -11.32 -17.55
C GLY A 215 -11.80 -12.78 -17.07
N GLU A 216 -10.84 -13.52 -17.58
CA GLU A 216 -10.49 -14.87 -17.14
C GLU A 216 -9.15 -14.86 -16.40
N LEU A 217 -9.10 -15.52 -15.24
CA LEU A 217 -7.88 -15.59 -14.45
C LEU A 217 -6.82 -16.44 -15.16
N ASP A 218 -5.70 -15.83 -15.52
CA ASP A 218 -4.58 -16.52 -16.16
C ASP A 218 -4.08 -17.68 -15.29
N PRO A 219 -3.93 -18.91 -15.84
CA PRO A 219 -3.55 -20.07 -15.04
C PRO A 219 -2.17 -19.98 -14.39
N GLU A 220 -1.18 -19.37 -15.05
CA GLU A 220 0.19 -19.23 -14.51
C GLU A 220 0.20 -18.21 -13.38
N TRP A 221 -0.47 -17.09 -13.57
CA TRP A 221 -0.67 -16.09 -12.50
C TRP A 221 -1.45 -16.64 -11.33
N ARG A 222 -2.53 -17.41 -11.58
CA ARG A 222 -3.31 -18.06 -10.52
C ARG A 222 -2.43 -18.96 -9.67
N ASP A 223 -1.65 -19.84 -10.30
CA ASP A 223 -0.80 -20.80 -9.59
C ASP A 223 0.31 -20.09 -8.82
N LEU A 224 0.88 -19.01 -9.38
CA LEU A 224 1.85 -18.14 -8.74
C LEU A 224 1.27 -17.45 -7.50
N LEU A 225 0.10 -16.79 -7.63
CA LEU A 225 -0.58 -16.07 -6.57
C LEU A 225 -1.02 -16.99 -5.43
N VAL A 226 -1.46 -18.21 -5.72
CA VAL A 226 -1.82 -19.21 -4.71
C VAL A 226 -0.56 -19.72 -3.99
N THR A 227 0.50 -20.07 -4.74
CA THR A 227 1.73 -20.62 -4.18
C THR A 227 2.44 -19.64 -3.24
N PHE A 228 2.48 -18.37 -3.62
CA PHE A 228 3.18 -17.32 -2.87
C PHE A 228 2.23 -16.27 -2.28
N SER A 229 0.98 -16.63 -2.02
CA SER A 229 -0.06 -15.71 -1.53
C SER A 229 0.38 -14.86 -0.33
N HIS A 230 1.23 -15.39 0.53
CA HIS A 230 1.75 -14.74 1.73
C HIS A 230 2.85 -13.69 1.49
N ARG A 231 3.24 -13.46 0.22
CA ARG A 231 4.31 -12.54 -0.19
C ARG A 231 3.90 -11.54 -1.28
N PHE A 232 2.66 -11.65 -1.79
CA PHE A 232 2.09 -10.65 -2.69
C PHE A 232 1.30 -9.61 -1.90
N VAL A 233 1.29 -8.38 -2.41
CA VAL A 233 0.51 -7.25 -1.88
C VAL A 233 -0.02 -6.40 -3.04
N ILE A 234 -1.00 -5.53 -2.76
CA ILE A 234 -1.63 -4.66 -3.75
C ILE A 234 -0.94 -3.30 -3.79
N GLY A 235 -0.79 -2.73 -5.00
CA GLY A 235 -0.34 -1.38 -5.24
C GLY A 235 -1.13 -0.69 -6.34
N THR A 236 -1.27 0.65 -6.28
CA THR A 236 -1.91 1.45 -7.33
C THR A 236 -0.93 2.26 -8.16
N ASP A 237 0.22 2.61 -7.59
CA ASP A 237 1.27 3.45 -8.19
C ASP A 237 0.74 4.79 -8.75
N THR A 238 0.30 5.66 -7.88
CA THR A 238 -0.25 6.99 -8.22
C THR A 238 0.84 8.02 -8.57
N HIS A 239 1.85 7.65 -9.37
CA HIS A 239 3.02 8.49 -9.68
C HIS A 239 2.70 9.72 -10.53
N VAL A 240 1.58 9.72 -11.26
CA VAL A 240 1.08 10.85 -12.07
C VAL A 240 -0.37 11.18 -11.72
N ASN A 241 -0.78 12.44 -11.96
CA ASN A 241 -2.11 12.91 -11.58
C ASN A 241 -3.26 12.16 -12.26
N ALA A 242 -3.07 11.62 -13.47
CA ALA A 242 -4.08 10.82 -14.16
C ALA A 242 -4.49 9.58 -13.34
N ARG A 243 -3.52 8.91 -12.71
CA ARG A 243 -3.79 7.70 -11.90
C ARG A 243 -4.57 8.00 -10.61
N TRP A 244 -4.52 9.23 -10.11
CA TRP A 244 -5.40 9.65 -9.02
C TRP A 244 -6.86 9.73 -9.45
N VAL A 245 -7.13 10.17 -10.70
CA VAL A 245 -8.49 10.22 -11.25
C VAL A 245 -9.07 8.81 -11.43
N GLU A 246 -8.21 7.84 -11.74
CA GLU A 246 -8.55 6.44 -11.97
C GLU A 246 -8.42 5.57 -10.69
N TYR A 247 -8.24 6.19 -9.51
CA TYR A 247 -7.85 5.47 -8.29
C TYR A 247 -8.82 4.34 -7.91
N GLU A 248 -10.12 4.59 -7.97
CA GLU A 248 -11.15 3.58 -7.70
C GLU A 248 -11.10 2.45 -8.73
N ASP A 249 -10.99 2.77 -10.01
CA ASP A 249 -10.89 1.77 -11.10
C ASP A 249 -9.65 0.88 -10.94
N LEU A 250 -8.50 1.46 -10.53
CA LEU A 250 -7.28 0.71 -10.27
C LEU A 250 -7.46 -0.31 -9.13
N VAL A 251 -8.13 0.11 -8.07
CA VAL A 251 -8.42 -0.76 -6.92
C VAL A 251 -9.44 -1.85 -7.30
N ASP A 252 -10.48 -1.49 -8.07
CA ASP A 252 -11.50 -2.44 -8.50
C ASP A 252 -10.95 -3.47 -9.50
N ALA A 253 -9.98 -3.09 -10.34
CA ALA A 253 -9.27 -4.04 -11.18
C ALA A 253 -8.55 -5.12 -10.35
N HIS A 254 -7.98 -4.76 -9.20
CA HIS A 254 -7.42 -5.74 -8.27
C HIS A 254 -8.50 -6.61 -7.62
N ARG A 255 -9.62 -6.03 -7.19
CA ARG A 255 -10.74 -6.80 -6.61
C ARG A 255 -11.31 -7.82 -7.57
N ALA A 256 -11.35 -7.50 -8.87
CA ALA A 256 -11.88 -8.39 -9.88
C ALA A 256 -11.17 -9.76 -9.86
N TRP A 257 -9.85 -9.80 -9.96
CA TRP A 257 -9.11 -11.06 -9.92
C TRP A 257 -8.99 -11.65 -8.52
N LEU A 258 -8.91 -10.82 -7.43
CA LEU A 258 -8.92 -11.30 -6.05
C LEU A 258 -10.17 -12.14 -5.75
N SER A 259 -11.33 -11.75 -6.29
CA SER A 259 -12.60 -12.48 -6.13
C SER A 259 -12.60 -13.90 -6.69
N LEU A 260 -11.67 -14.21 -7.59
CA LEU A 260 -11.52 -15.52 -8.23
C LEU A 260 -10.51 -16.44 -7.50
N LEU A 261 -9.81 -15.92 -6.49
CA LEU A 261 -8.91 -16.70 -5.63
C LEU A 261 -9.65 -17.30 -4.43
N PRO A 262 -9.11 -18.38 -3.81
CA PRO A 262 -9.56 -18.79 -2.49
C PRO A 262 -9.53 -17.63 -1.49
N GLN A 263 -10.56 -17.54 -0.65
CA GLN A 263 -10.80 -16.36 0.21
C GLN A 263 -9.62 -16.02 1.13
N ASP A 264 -8.94 -17.02 1.69
CA ASP A 264 -7.76 -16.83 2.54
C ASP A 264 -6.57 -16.24 1.78
N HIS A 265 -6.32 -16.67 0.53
CA HIS A 265 -5.29 -16.09 -0.33
C HIS A 265 -5.65 -14.66 -0.74
N ALA A 266 -6.90 -14.41 -1.13
CA ALA A 266 -7.37 -13.08 -1.47
C ALA A 266 -7.19 -12.09 -0.31
N ARG A 267 -7.59 -12.48 0.91
CA ARG A 267 -7.41 -11.66 2.12
C ARG A 267 -5.93 -11.40 2.43
N ALA A 268 -5.10 -12.44 2.34
CA ALA A 268 -3.67 -12.30 2.58
C ALA A 268 -3.06 -11.25 1.65
N ILE A 269 -3.34 -11.33 0.34
CA ILE A 269 -2.81 -10.42 -0.68
C ILE A 269 -3.39 -9.01 -0.55
N ALA A 270 -4.70 -8.90 -0.28
CA ALA A 270 -5.41 -7.63 -0.23
C ALA A 270 -4.91 -6.71 0.89
N PHE A 271 -4.64 -7.25 2.09
CA PHE A 271 -4.27 -6.41 3.23
C PHE A 271 -3.42 -7.10 4.32
N GLU A 272 -3.67 -8.39 4.67
CA GLU A 272 -3.03 -9.01 5.84
C GLU A 272 -1.49 -9.10 5.70
N ASN A 273 -0.98 -9.32 4.49
CA ASN A 273 0.45 -9.34 4.22
C ASN A 273 1.08 -7.98 4.50
N ALA A 274 0.47 -6.90 4.00
CA ALA A 274 0.97 -5.55 4.20
C ALA A 274 0.96 -5.14 5.68
N GLU A 275 -0.11 -5.46 6.43
CA GLU A 275 -0.18 -5.22 7.88
C GLU A 275 0.98 -5.92 8.62
N ARG A 276 1.22 -7.19 8.29
CA ARG A 276 2.33 -7.96 8.85
C ARG A 276 3.70 -7.41 8.42
N MET A 277 3.85 -7.02 7.16
CA MET A 277 5.10 -6.51 6.60
C MET A 277 5.54 -5.23 7.28
N PHE A 278 4.62 -4.31 7.51
CA PHE A 278 4.90 -3.00 8.09
C PHE A 278 4.67 -2.94 9.61
N ARG A 279 4.34 -4.07 10.24
CA ARG A 279 4.13 -4.21 11.70
C ARG A 279 3.11 -3.19 12.21
N ILE A 280 1.93 -3.23 11.60
CA ILE A 280 0.79 -2.41 11.99
C ILE A 280 -0.08 -3.29 12.90
N ASP A 281 -0.12 -2.93 14.19
CA ASP A 281 -0.94 -3.59 15.21
C ASP A 281 -2.37 -3.03 15.21
#